data_727efaf897195e66b7aa75248300fbd1
#
_entry.id   727efaf897195e66b7aa75248300fbd1
#
_cell.length_a   1.000
_cell.length_b   1.000
_cell.length_c   1.000
_cell.angle_alpha   90.00
_cell.angle_beta   90.00
_cell.angle_gamma   90.00
#
_symmetry.space_group_name_H-M   'P 1'
#
loop_
_entity.id
_entity.type
_entity.pdbx_description
1 polymer ?
#
loop_
_entity_poly.entity_id
_entity_poly.type
_entity_poly.pdbx_seq_one_letter_code
_entity_poly.pdbx_strand_id
1 'polypeptide(L)'
;GKLAADRTLQRVGSVKPRTGTFPVLYDERVASSLVGHLLSAINGSSIARGSSWARDLLGKQVLPEGLSLIEDPHRPRISSSRPFDAEGLATRRRLIIENGVLTGWVLDLATWRKLGMDSTANASRGTGAPPSPATTNIDLTQGAATRDDLLTRMGTGLWVTSMIGSTINPTTGDYSRGASGFWVESGRISHPVHECTIAGNLRDMLLRIIPANDARTHLSTRVPSLLIDGMTLAGA
;
A
#
# COMPACT_ATOMS: atom_id res chain seq x y z
N GLY A 1 -23.17 -9.01 10.32
CA GLY A 1 -23.86 -10.11 9.63
C GLY A 1 -24.31 -9.72 8.24
N LYS A 2 -25.30 -8.80 8.11
CA LYS A 2 -25.92 -8.44 6.82
C LYS A 2 -24.90 -8.01 5.74
N LEU A 3 -24.03 -7.08 6.03
CA LEU A 3 -22.99 -6.62 5.08
C LEU A 3 -22.09 -7.76 4.59
N ALA A 4 -21.75 -8.73 5.46
CA ALA A 4 -20.93 -9.88 5.06
C ALA A 4 -21.71 -10.80 4.12
N ALA A 5 -22.98 -11.09 4.41
CA ALA A 5 -23.87 -11.88 3.55
C ALA A 5 -24.03 -11.21 2.17
N ASP A 6 -24.34 -9.91 2.13
CA ASP A 6 -24.50 -9.16 0.88
C ASP A 6 -23.22 -9.24 0.02
N ARG A 7 -22.04 -9.06 0.62
CA ARG A 7 -20.76 -9.17 -0.08
C ARG A 7 -20.47 -10.58 -0.60
N THR A 8 -20.94 -11.61 0.10
CA THR A 8 -20.81 -13.01 -0.35
C THR A 8 -21.73 -13.28 -1.54
N LEU A 9 -22.98 -12.86 -1.45
CA LEU A 9 -23.95 -13.01 -2.54
C LEU A 9 -23.53 -12.30 -3.83
N GLN A 10 -22.91 -11.12 -3.72
CA GLN A 10 -22.39 -10.38 -4.88
C GLN A 10 -21.29 -11.15 -5.65
N ARG A 11 -20.70 -12.19 -5.07
CA ARG A 11 -19.66 -13.01 -5.72
C ARG A 11 -20.17 -14.30 -6.36
N VAL A 12 -21.44 -14.60 -6.20
CA VAL A 12 -22.05 -15.78 -6.83
C VAL A 12 -22.00 -15.64 -8.35
N GLY A 13 -21.63 -16.72 -9.04
CA GLY A 13 -21.49 -16.71 -10.50
C GLY A 13 -20.23 -16.01 -11.01
N SER A 14 -19.19 -15.85 -10.15
CA SER A 14 -17.93 -15.26 -10.58
C SER A 14 -17.23 -16.10 -11.66
N VAL A 15 -16.59 -15.43 -12.60
CA VAL A 15 -15.88 -16.01 -13.74
C VAL A 15 -14.44 -15.51 -13.80
N LYS A 16 -13.58 -16.15 -14.60
CA LYS A 16 -12.24 -15.67 -14.86
C LYS A 16 -12.29 -14.43 -15.78
N PRO A 17 -11.56 -13.36 -15.49
CA PRO A 17 -11.50 -12.19 -16.35
C PRO A 17 -10.64 -12.46 -17.59
N ARG A 18 -10.72 -11.55 -18.56
CA ARG A 18 -9.86 -11.56 -19.75
C ARG A 18 -8.39 -11.38 -19.37
N THR A 19 -7.51 -12.08 -20.07
CA THR A 19 -6.06 -11.84 -20.02
C THR A 19 -5.71 -10.61 -20.88
N GLY A 20 -4.84 -9.75 -20.36
CA GLY A 20 -4.41 -8.53 -21.06
C GLY A 20 -3.91 -7.45 -20.12
N THR A 21 -3.75 -6.25 -20.65
CA THR A 21 -3.34 -5.06 -19.88
C THR A 21 -4.56 -4.19 -19.62
N PHE A 22 -4.86 -3.94 -18.35
CA PHE A 22 -6.03 -3.18 -17.92
C PHE A 22 -5.71 -2.29 -16.73
N PRO A 23 -6.46 -1.21 -16.52
CA PRO A 23 -6.45 -0.50 -15.27
C PRO A 23 -7.04 -1.36 -14.14
N VAL A 24 -6.47 -1.21 -12.94
CA VAL A 24 -6.89 -1.94 -11.74
C VAL A 24 -7.19 -0.94 -10.62
N LEU A 25 -8.39 -0.97 -10.10
CA LEU A 25 -8.79 -0.22 -8.91
C LEU A 25 -8.69 -1.14 -7.68
N TYR A 26 -7.77 -0.83 -6.79
CA TYR A 26 -7.65 -1.50 -5.49
C TYR A 26 -8.63 -0.87 -4.51
N ASP A 27 -9.56 -1.66 -4.00
CA ASP A 27 -10.50 -1.25 -2.95
C ASP A 27 -9.75 -0.82 -1.67
N GLU A 28 -10.30 0.12 -0.90
CA GLU A 28 -9.72 0.65 0.34
C GLU A 28 -9.33 -0.45 1.35
N ARG A 29 -9.96 -1.62 1.27
CA ARG A 29 -9.66 -2.79 2.13
C ARG A 29 -8.36 -3.49 1.76
N VAL A 30 -7.91 -3.37 0.52
CA VAL A 30 -6.73 -4.06 -0.01
C VAL A 30 -5.63 -3.08 -0.47
N ALA A 31 -5.96 -1.84 -0.73
CA ALA A 31 -5.05 -0.79 -1.19
C ALA A 31 -3.89 -0.54 -0.22
N SER A 32 -4.13 -0.66 1.09
CA SER A 32 -3.11 -0.53 2.13
C SER A 32 -1.95 -1.51 1.96
N SER A 33 -2.16 -2.65 1.27
CA SER A 33 -1.09 -3.61 0.99
C SER A 33 -0.01 -3.05 0.05
N LEU A 34 -0.36 -2.16 -0.88
CA LEU A 34 0.61 -1.50 -1.77
C LEU A 34 1.54 -0.58 -0.97
N VAL A 35 0.95 0.22 -0.07
CA VAL A 35 1.73 1.06 0.87
C VAL A 35 2.56 0.18 1.80
N GLY A 36 2.03 -0.94 2.27
CA GLY A 36 2.76 -1.93 3.07
C GLY A 36 4.01 -2.47 2.38
N HIS A 37 3.94 -2.76 1.06
CA HIS A 37 5.10 -3.19 0.28
C HIS A 37 6.17 -2.09 0.16
N LEU A 38 5.76 -0.83 -0.01
CA LEU A 38 6.68 0.31 0.01
C LEU A 38 7.35 0.47 1.37
N LEU A 39 6.58 0.43 2.46
CA LEU A 39 7.11 0.53 3.83
C LEU A 39 8.09 -0.62 4.15
N SER A 40 7.83 -1.83 3.65
CA SER A 40 8.75 -2.96 3.77
C SER A 40 10.05 -2.75 2.98
N ALA A 41 9.96 -2.13 1.81
CA ALA A 41 11.13 -1.83 0.98
C ALA A 41 12.02 -0.73 1.59
N ILE A 42 11.43 0.29 2.20
CA ILE A 42 12.16 1.38 2.87
C ILE A 42 12.51 1.06 4.33
N ASN A 43 12.26 -0.16 4.79
CA ASN A 43 12.65 -0.62 6.12
C ASN A 43 14.17 -0.66 6.25
N GLY A 44 14.72 -0.05 7.29
CA GLY A 44 16.15 0.07 7.53
C GLY A 44 16.90 -1.25 7.50
N SER A 45 16.29 -2.33 7.98
CA SER A 45 16.89 -3.67 7.93
C SER A 45 17.05 -4.18 6.49
N SER A 46 16.08 -3.93 5.61
CA SER A 46 16.15 -4.31 4.20
C SER A 46 17.16 -3.46 3.43
N ILE A 47 17.19 -2.17 3.70
CA ILE A 47 18.17 -1.22 3.14
C ILE A 47 19.58 -1.58 3.57
N ALA A 48 19.81 -1.82 4.87
CA ALA A 48 21.14 -2.14 5.42
C ALA A 48 21.70 -3.50 4.94
N ARG A 49 20.83 -4.44 4.54
CA ARG A 49 21.22 -5.71 3.90
C ARG A 49 21.44 -5.59 2.39
N GLY A 50 21.04 -4.48 1.77
CA GLY A 50 21.06 -4.31 0.31
C GLY A 50 19.98 -5.10 -0.44
N SER A 51 19.00 -5.67 0.28
CA SER A 51 17.92 -6.49 -0.27
C SER A 51 16.61 -5.71 -0.40
N SER A 52 16.66 -4.55 -1.04
CA SER A 52 15.49 -3.71 -1.27
C SER A 52 15.51 -3.11 -2.67
N TRP A 53 14.35 -3.18 -3.35
CA TRP A 53 14.13 -2.46 -4.61
C TRP A 53 14.11 -0.93 -4.43
N ALA A 54 13.93 -0.44 -3.21
CA ALA A 54 13.87 1.01 -2.92
C ALA A 54 15.22 1.62 -2.52
N ARG A 55 16.31 0.85 -2.40
CA ARG A 55 17.60 1.30 -1.83
C ARG A 55 18.23 2.53 -2.51
N ASP A 56 17.90 2.76 -3.76
CA ASP A 56 18.41 3.87 -4.58
C ASP A 56 17.40 5.02 -4.74
N LEU A 57 16.27 4.99 -4.01
CA LEU A 57 15.14 5.90 -4.17
C LEU A 57 15.10 7.05 -3.15
N LEU A 58 16.01 7.10 -2.19
CA LEU A 58 16.09 8.23 -1.26
C LEU A 58 16.32 9.55 -2.03
N GLY A 59 15.48 10.54 -1.75
CA GLY A 59 15.46 11.82 -2.44
C GLY A 59 14.86 11.79 -3.86
N LYS A 60 14.30 10.65 -4.27
CA LYS A 60 13.67 10.52 -5.60
C LYS A 60 12.15 10.41 -5.50
N GLN A 61 11.51 10.70 -6.62
CA GLN A 61 10.07 10.52 -6.81
C GLN A 61 9.69 9.05 -6.71
N VAL A 62 8.74 8.72 -5.84
CA VAL A 62 8.20 7.35 -5.65
C VAL A 62 6.68 7.31 -5.70
N LEU A 63 6.02 8.45 -5.55
CA LEU A 63 4.59 8.64 -5.73
C LEU A 63 4.35 9.84 -6.68
N PRO A 64 3.15 10.01 -7.24
CA PRO A 64 2.79 11.22 -7.96
C PRO A 64 2.99 12.50 -7.13
N GLU A 65 3.28 13.60 -7.79
CA GLU A 65 3.28 14.94 -7.16
C GLU A 65 1.94 15.20 -6.46
N GLY A 66 1.98 15.96 -5.37
CA GLY A 66 0.81 16.24 -4.54
C GLY A 66 0.47 15.13 -3.53
N LEU A 67 1.05 13.94 -3.65
CA LEU A 67 0.82 12.85 -2.70
C LEU A 67 1.94 12.79 -1.66
N SER A 68 1.54 12.62 -0.40
CA SER A 68 2.46 12.45 0.73
C SER A 68 2.07 11.23 1.56
N LEU A 69 3.06 10.58 2.14
CA LEU A 69 2.87 9.49 3.09
C LEU A 69 3.34 9.98 4.46
N ILE A 70 2.39 10.11 5.37
CA ILE A 70 2.60 10.71 6.69
C ILE A 70 2.62 9.61 7.74
N GLU A 71 3.60 9.62 8.61
CA GLU A 71 3.59 8.87 9.85
C GLU A 71 3.22 9.80 11.01
N ASP A 72 2.17 9.44 11.76
CA ASP A 72 1.73 10.20 12.93
C ASP A 72 1.53 9.26 14.15
N PRO A 73 2.54 9.15 15.03
CA PRO A 73 2.49 8.28 16.19
C PRO A 73 1.59 8.82 17.33
N HIS A 74 1.00 10.01 17.18
CA HIS A 74 0.27 10.69 18.26
C HIS A 74 -1.24 10.79 18.00
N ARG A 75 -1.78 10.06 17.03
CA ARG A 75 -3.23 10.06 16.76
C ARG A 75 -4.01 9.49 17.95
N PRO A 76 -4.94 10.25 18.57
CA PRO A 76 -5.68 9.79 19.74
C PRO A 76 -6.51 8.53 19.44
N ARG A 77 -6.54 7.59 20.39
CA ARG A 77 -7.34 6.35 20.35
C ARG A 77 -7.08 5.43 19.16
N ILE A 78 -5.93 5.52 18.53
CA ILE A 78 -5.50 4.60 17.50
C ILE A 78 -4.46 3.63 18.06
N SER A 79 -4.60 2.34 17.76
CA SER A 79 -3.85 1.25 18.39
C SER A 79 -2.34 1.30 18.19
N SER A 80 -1.86 1.90 17.07
CA SER A 80 -0.44 2.02 16.77
C SER A 80 0.20 3.31 17.31
N SER A 81 -0.56 4.14 18.04
CA SER A 81 -0.04 5.36 18.64
C SER A 81 0.83 5.07 19.86
N ARG A 82 1.96 5.78 19.96
CA ARG A 82 2.91 5.64 21.06
C ARG A 82 3.76 6.91 21.22
N PRO A 83 4.03 7.38 22.45
CA PRO A 83 4.86 8.57 22.69
C PRO A 83 6.37 8.31 22.54
N PHE A 84 6.81 7.06 22.68
CA PHE A 84 8.19 6.62 22.50
C PHE A 84 8.22 5.24 21.83
N ASP A 85 9.31 4.93 21.16
CA ASP A 85 9.51 3.64 20.53
C ASP A 85 10.02 2.55 21.50
N ALA A 86 10.32 1.35 21.00
CA ALA A 86 10.77 0.23 21.83
C ALA A 86 12.23 0.38 22.33
N GLU A 87 12.94 1.42 21.94
CA GLU A 87 14.27 1.79 22.42
C GLU A 87 14.26 3.04 23.30
N GLY A 88 13.04 3.55 23.64
CA GLY A 88 12.85 4.70 24.52
C GLY A 88 13.02 6.07 23.84
N LEU A 89 13.13 6.11 22.52
CA LEU A 89 13.23 7.36 21.77
C LEU A 89 11.86 7.99 21.57
N ALA A 90 11.75 9.31 21.80
CA ALA A 90 10.52 10.05 21.57
C ALA A 90 10.12 9.99 20.08
N THR A 91 8.90 9.55 19.84
CA THR A 91 8.35 9.50 18.48
C THR A 91 7.90 10.88 18.01
N ARG A 92 7.85 11.10 16.71
CA ARG A 92 7.42 12.37 16.12
C ARG A 92 6.64 12.15 14.83
N ARG A 93 5.70 13.06 14.56
CA ARG A 93 5.06 13.13 13.25
C ARG A 93 6.10 13.50 12.19
N ARG A 94 6.11 12.77 11.08
CA ARG A 94 7.03 13.03 9.95
C ARG A 94 6.36 12.69 8.62
N LEU A 95 6.86 13.28 7.57
CA LEU A 95 6.58 12.90 6.19
C LEU A 95 7.61 11.82 5.80
N ILE A 96 7.17 10.61 5.51
CA ILE A 96 8.02 9.55 4.92
C ILE A 96 8.20 9.82 3.43
N ILE A 97 7.13 10.33 2.81
CA ILE A 97 7.14 10.82 1.43
C ILE A 97 6.49 12.20 1.47
N GLU A 98 7.14 13.18 0.89
CA GLU A 98 6.68 14.55 0.78
C GLU A 98 6.54 14.92 -0.70
N ASN A 99 5.34 15.33 -1.12
CA ASN A 99 5.05 15.68 -2.51
C ASN A 99 5.59 14.64 -3.51
N GLY A 100 5.39 13.36 -3.21
CA GLY A 100 5.84 12.22 -4.00
C GLY A 100 7.30 11.81 -3.81
N VAL A 101 8.14 12.62 -3.15
CA VAL A 101 9.58 12.36 -2.95
C VAL A 101 9.83 11.61 -1.65
N LEU A 102 10.60 10.53 -1.70
CA LEU A 102 11.00 9.76 -0.52
C LEU A 102 12.02 10.54 0.31
N THR A 103 11.66 10.89 1.56
CA THR A 103 12.47 11.76 2.42
C THR A 103 13.37 11.00 3.41
N GLY A 104 13.11 9.71 3.66
CA GLY A 104 13.91 8.93 4.61
C GLY A 104 13.46 7.48 4.73
N TRP A 105 14.29 6.69 5.39
CA TRP A 105 14.03 5.30 5.73
C TRP A 105 13.24 5.18 7.05
N VAL A 106 12.78 3.98 7.36
CA VAL A 106 12.21 3.61 8.68
C VAL A 106 13.33 2.96 9.49
N LEU A 107 13.84 3.62 10.52
CA LEU A 107 15.07 3.24 11.21
C LEU A 107 14.84 3.02 12.72
N ASP A 108 15.48 1.98 13.26
CA ASP A 108 15.81 1.81 14.67
C ASP A 108 17.27 2.23 14.94
N LEU A 109 17.75 2.14 16.18
CA LEU A 109 19.13 2.50 16.52
C LEU A 109 20.19 1.63 15.83
N ALA A 110 19.90 0.35 15.63
CA ALA A 110 20.85 -0.58 15.00
C ALA A 110 21.03 -0.24 13.50
N THR A 111 19.93 -0.05 12.78
CA THR A 111 19.98 0.30 11.36
C THR A 111 20.45 1.73 11.13
N TRP A 112 20.08 2.67 12.02
CA TRP A 112 20.62 4.02 12.03
C TRP A 112 22.16 4.02 12.06
N ARG A 113 22.78 3.37 13.06
CA ARG A 113 24.24 3.29 13.17
C ARG A 113 24.87 2.66 11.93
N LYS A 114 24.25 1.58 11.42
CA LYS A 114 24.78 0.87 10.24
C LYS A 114 24.74 1.71 8.97
N LEU A 115 23.75 2.58 8.82
CA LEU A 115 23.57 3.42 7.63
C LEU A 115 24.18 4.82 7.77
N GLY A 116 24.71 5.19 8.96
CA GLY A 116 25.27 6.51 9.23
C GLY A 116 24.25 7.64 9.10
N MET A 117 23.00 7.40 9.48
CA MET A 117 21.89 8.36 9.38
C MET A 117 21.34 8.70 10.77
N ASP A 118 20.41 9.66 10.86
CA ASP A 118 19.70 9.95 12.12
C ASP A 118 18.58 8.95 12.38
N SER A 119 18.35 8.59 13.66
CA SER A 119 17.25 7.71 14.06
C SER A 119 15.89 8.34 13.77
N THR A 120 14.95 7.50 13.32
CA THR A 120 13.57 7.92 13.09
C THR A 120 12.63 7.55 14.25
N ALA A 121 13.15 6.97 15.34
CA ALA A 121 12.40 6.50 16.51
C ALA A 121 11.30 5.50 16.10
N ASN A 122 11.67 4.52 15.29
CA ASN A 122 10.75 3.54 14.72
C ASN A 122 11.00 2.11 15.24
N ALA A 123 11.68 1.94 16.37
CA ALA A 123 11.88 0.63 16.92
C ALA A 123 10.56 0.00 17.42
N SER A 124 10.37 -1.26 17.07
CA SER A 124 9.34 -2.14 17.63
C SER A 124 9.97 -3.46 18.04
N ARG A 125 9.46 -4.09 19.09
CA ARG A 125 10.02 -5.36 19.56
C ARG A 125 8.94 -6.24 20.19
N GLY A 126 9.04 -7.53 19.93
CA GLY A 126 8.31 -8.56 20.67
C GLY A 126 9.08 -9.01 21.93
N THR A 127 8.50 -9.90 22.71
CA THR A 127 9.07 -10.38 23.99
C THR A 127 10.33 -11.21 23.81
N GLY A 128 10.51 -11.89 22.68
CA GLY A 128 11.63 -12.80 22.42
C GLY A 128 12.57 -12.37 21.29
N ALA A 129 12.51 -11.12 20.84
CA ALA A 129 13.30 -10.65 19.72
C ALA A 129 13.94 -9.28 20.01
N PRO A 130 15.11 -8.97 19.40
CA PRO A 130 15.68 -7.62 19.43
C PRO A 130 14.73 -6.62 18.74
N PRO A 131 14.90 -5.31 19.01
CA PRO A 131 14.17 -4.28 18.29
C PRO A 131 14.39 -4.37 16.77
N SER A 132 13.39 -3.97 16.00
CA SER A 132 13.45 -3.90 14.54
C SER A 132 12.62 -2.70 14.04
N PRO A 133 12.96 -2.11 12.88
CA PRO A 133 12.23 -0.95 12.37
C PRO A 133 10.78 -1.29 12.03
N ALA A 134 9.83 -0.49 12.53
CA ALA A 134 8.41 -0.59 12.22
C ALA A 134 7.74 0.78 12.31
N THR A 135 6.86 1.05 11.38
CA THR A 135 6.05 2.28 11.39
C THR A 135 4.94 2.25 12.43
N THR A 136 4.41 3.41 12.75
CA THR A 136 3.24 3.63 13.60
C THR A 136 1.98 3.81 12.76
N ASN A 137 1.27 4.92 12.94
CA ASN A 137 0.09 5.22 12.14
C ASN A 137 0.49 5.88 10.82
N ILE A 138 -0.06 5.40 9.73
CA ILE A 138 0.25 5.85 8.38
C ILE A 138 -0.98 6.46 7.74
N ASP A 139 -0.78 7.61 7.08
CA ASP A 139 -1.78 8.28 6.27
C ASP A 139 -1.22 8.54 4.87
N LEU A 140 -1.88 8.04 3.84
CA LEU A 140 -1.65 8.45 2.46
C LEU A 140 -2.58 9.62 2.13
N THR A 141 -2.07 10.68 1.50
CA THR A 141 -2.89 11.79 0.97
C THR A 141 -4.03 11.24 0.14
N GLN A 142 -5.26 11.67 0.43
CA GLN A 142 -6.43 11.30 -0.34
C GLN A 142 -6.61 12.21 -1.55
N GLY A 143 -7.24 11.67 -2.60
CA GLY A 143 -7.67 12.46 -3.75
C GLY A 143 -8.95 13.24 -3.49
N ALA A 144 -9.41 13.96 -4.50
CA ALA A 144 -10.73 14.60 -4.51
C ALA A 144 -11.83 13.68 -5.05
N ALA A 145 -11.47 12.72 -5.90
CA ALA A 145 -12.41 11.81 -6.55
C ALA A 145 -12.98 10.76 -5.58
N THR A 146 -14.22 10.41 -5.75
CA THR A 146 -14.82 9.25 -5.09
C THR A 146 -14.35 7.95 -5.77
N ARG A 147 -14.57 6.81 -5.10
CA ARG A 147 -14.34 5.51 -5.75
C ARG A 147 -15.16 5.36 -7.04
N ASP A 148 -16.37 5.83 -7.07
CA ASP A 148 -17.27 5.70 -8.24
C ASP A 148 -16.81 6.60 -9.39
N ASP A 149 -16.22 7.77 -9.09
CA ASP A 149 -15.52 8.60 -10.10
C ASP A 149 -14.33 7.86 -10.69
N LEU A 150 -13.57 7.14 -9.86
CA LEU A 150 -12.44 6.33 -10.34
C LEU A 150 -12.90 5.13 -11.17
N LEU A 151 -14.03 4.49 -10.85
CA LEU A 151 -14.64 3.47 -11.70
C LEU A 151 -15.02 4.04 -13.07
N THR A 152 -15.64 5.22 -13.09
CA THR A 152 -15.99 5.92 -14.32
C THR A 152 -14.73 6.26 -15.14
N ARG A 153 -13.69 6.80 -14.50
CA ARG A 153 -12.40 7.11 -15.13
C ARG A 153 -11.71 5.87 -15.69
N MET A 154 -11.79 4.75 -14.97
CA MET A 154 -11.21 3.47 -15.38
C MET A 154 -11.85 2.95 -16.67
N GLY A 155 -13.13 3.18 -16.89
CA GLY A 155 -13.88 2.71 -18.04
C GLY A 155 -14.04 1.19 -18.03
N THR A 156 -13.03 0.44 -18.50
CA THR A 156 -13.01 -1.04 -18.48
C THR A 156 -11.77 -1.52 -17.74
N GLY A 157 -11.95 -2.41 -16.76
CA GLY A 157 -10.85 -2.94 -15.94
C GLY A 157 -11.31 -3.78 -14.78
N LEU A 158 -10.44 -3.97 -13.79
CA LEU A 158 -10.70 -4.81 -12.62
C LEU A 158 -10.77 -3.97 -11.34
N TRP A 159 -11.89 -4.04 -10.62
CA TRP A 159 -11.99 -3.59 -9.24
C TRP A 159 -11.70 -4.74 -8.28
N VAL A 160 -10.52 -4.70 -7.65
CA VAL A 160 -10.02 -5.74 -6.73
C VAL A 160 -10.54 -5.48 -5.33
N THR A 161 -11.25 -6.45 -4.76
CA THR A 161 -11.82 -6.38 -3.40
C THR A 161 -11.23 -7.43 -2.45
N SER A 162 -10.47 -8.39 -2.98
CA SER A 162 -9.76 -9.41 -2.20
C SER A 162 -8.51 -9.86 -2.94
N MET A 163 -7.50 -10.22 -2.19
CA MET A 163 -6.20 -10.66 -2.71
C MET A 163 -5.74 -11.92 -2.00
N ILE A 164 -5.05 -12.79 -2.74
CA ILE A 164 -4.48 -14.04 -2.25
C ILE A 164 -3.00 -14.14 -2.64
N GLY A 165 -2.22 -14.82 -1.82
CA GLY A 165 -0.78 -14.94 -2.04
C GLY A 165 -0.04 -13.61 -1.87
N SER A 166 1.27 -13.65 -1.98
CA SER A 166 2.12 -12.47 -1.88
C SER A 166 3.48 -12.78 -2.52
N THR A 167 3.51 -12.86 -3.84
CA THR A 167 4.77 -13.03 -4.57
C THR A 167 5.28 -11.64 -4.95
N ILE A 168 6.12 -11.10 -4.07
CA ILE A 168 6.82 -9.83 -4.28
C ILE A 168 8.31 -10.12 -4.24
N ASN A 169 9.02 -9.74 -5.29
CA ASN A 169 10.47 -9.79 -5.24
C ASN A 169 11.01 -8.57 -4.46
N PRO A 170 11.60 -8.77 -3.27
CA PRO A 170 12.05 -7.65 -2.45
C PRO A 170 13.20 -6.87 -3.07
N THR A 171 13.95 -7.45 -4.00
CA THR A 171 15.12 -6.82 -4.63
C THR A 171 14.77 -6.05 -5.90
N THR A 172 13.84 -6.57 -6.72
CA THR A 172 13.47 -5.97 -8.01
C THR A 172 12.18 -5.16 -7.95
N GLY A 173 11.30 -5.45 -6.99
CA GLY A 173 9.97 -4.86 -6.90
C GLY A 173 8.92 -5.53 -7.80
N ASP A 174 9.25 -6.65 -8.42
CA ASP A 174 8.29 -7.39 -9.21
C ASP A 174 7.13 -7.87 -8.33
N TYR A 175 5.94 -7.63 -8.80
CA TYR A 175 4.68 -7.83 -8.11
C TYR A 175 3.82 -8.81 -8.88
N SER A 176 3.37 -9.87 -8.21
CA SER A 176 2.41 -10.81 -8.75
C SER A 176 1.51 -11.34 -7.63
N ARG A 177 0.21 -11.14 -7.74
CA ARG A 177 -0.75 -11.59 -6.72
C ARG A 177 -2.04 -12.13 -7.33
N GLY A 178 -2.56 -13.19 -6.73
CA GLY A 178 -3.91 -13.63 -6.98
C GLY A 178 -4.92 -12.58 -6.50
N ALA A 179 -5.94 -12.34 -7.31
CA ALA A 179 -6.96 -11.34 -7.04
C ALA A 179 -8.37 -11.88 -7.34
N SER A 180 -9.34 -11.29 -6.65
CA SER A 180 -10.76 -11.42 -6.96
C SER A 180 -11.48 -10.11 -6.71
N GLY A 181 -12.58 -9.89 -7.41
CA GLY A 181 -13.31 -8.63 -7.33
C GLY A 181 -14.42 -8.57 -8.35
N PHE A 182 -14.48 -7.48 -9.09
CA PHE A 182 -15.52 -7.24 -10.08
C PHE A 182 -14.92 -6.71 -11.38
N TRP A 183 -15.39 -7.24 -12.49
CA TRP A 183 -15.13 -6.66 -13.79
C TRP A 183 -15.96 -5.41 -13.97
N VAL A 184 -15.34 -4.38 -14.50
CA VAL A 184 -15.96 -3.09 -14.77
C VAL A 184 -16.00 -2.87 -16.28
N GLU A 185 -17.12 -2.42 -16.81
CA GLU A 185 -17.33 -2.06 -18.19
C GLU A 185 -18.06 -0.72 -18.28
N SER A 186 -17.57 0.19 -19.11
CA SER A 186 -18.13 1.54 -19.24
C SER A 186 -18.31 2.27 -17.90
N GLY A 187 -17.35 2.06 -16.97
CA GLY A 187 -17.38 2.68 -15.64
C GLY A 187 -18.39 2.08 -14.65
N ARG A 188 -19.00 0.94 -14.98
CA ARG A 188 -19.99 0.27 -14.13
C ARG A 188 -19.58 -1.16 -13.82
N ILE A 189 -19.96 -1.64 -12.64
CA ILE A 189 -19.73 -3.04 -12.25
C ILE A 189 -20.58 -3.92 -13.18
N SER A 190 -19.91 -4.85 -13.88
CA SER A 190 -20.54 -5.78 -14.83
C SER A 190 -20.81 -7.13 -14.14
N HIS A 191 -19.77 -7.83 -13.70
CA HIS A 191 -19.89 -9.16 -13.10
C HIS A 191 -18.75 -9.43 -12.11
N PRO A 192 -18.93 -10.35 -11.15
CA PRO A 192 -17.86 -10.76 -10.25
C PRO A 192 -16.81 -11.62 -10.96
N VAL A 193 -15.56 -11.49 -10.52
CA VAL A 193 -14.43 -12.25 -11.06
C VAL A 193 -13.60 -12.91 -9.94
N HIS A 194 -13.00 -14.06 -10.26
CA HIS A 194 -12.12 -14.81 -9.38
C HIS A 194 -10.94 -15.41 -10.15
N GLU A 195 -10.01 -16.04 -9.43
CA GLU A 195 -8.89 -16.80 -10.01
C GLU A 195 -8.13 -16.05 -11.10
N CYS A 196 -7.85 -14.79 -10.87
CA CYS A 196 -6.97 -14.02 -11.73
C CYS A 196 -5.69 -13.62 -11.02
N THR A 197 -4.63 -13.42 -11.79
CA THR A 197 -3.37 -12.87 -11.30
C THR A 197 -3.23 -11.46 -11.85
N ILE A 198 -2.86 -10.54 -10.98
CA ILE A 198 -2.44 -9.18 -11.35
C ILE A 198 -0.94 -9.06 -11.15
N ALA A 199 -0.26 -8.52 -12.16
CA ALA A 199 1.19 -8.39 -12.17
C ALA A 199 1.65 -7.00 -12.62
N GLY A 200 2.83 -6.61 -12.14
CA GLY A 200 3.48 -5.35 -12.46
C GLY A 200 4.81 -5.20 -11.74
N ASN A 201 5.35 -3.98 -11.69
CA ASN A 201 6.50 -3.65 -10.87
C ASN A 201 6.14 -2.52 -9.91
N LEU A 202 6.44 -2.66 -8.63
CA LEU A 202 6.04 -1.71 -7.59
C LEU A 202 6.59 -0.30 -7.80
N ARG A 203 7.79 -0.15 -8.40
CA ARG A 203 8.33 1.18 -8.73
C ARG A 203 7.41 1.92 -9.69
N ASP A 204 6.99 1.25 -10.77
CA ASP A 204 6.15 1.84 -11.80
C ASP A 204 4.69 2.00 -11.34
N MET A 205 4.19 1.01 -10.60
CA MET A 205 2.83 1.02 -10.05
C MET A 205 2.61 2.22 -9.12
N LEU A 206 3.52 2.44 -8.18
CA LEU A 206 3.41 3.50 -7.18
C LEU A 206 3.49 4.90 -7.79
N LEU A 207 4.26 5.10 -8.86
CA LEU A 207 4.32 6.36 -9.60
C LEU A 207 3.04 6.71 -10.37
N ARG A 208 2.12 5.74 -10.54
CA ARG A 208 0.88 5.91 -11.33
C ARG A 208 -0.39 5.83 -10.49
N ILE A 209 -0.29 5.75 -9.17
CA ILE A 209 -1.49 5.67 -8.32
C ILE A 209 -2.32 6.93 -8.41
N ILE A 210 -3.63 6.74 -8.44
CA ILE A 210 -4.61 7.81 -8.34
C ILE A 210 -5.50 7.49 -7.13
N PRO A 211 -5.41 8.25 -6.04
CA PRO A 211 -6.17 7.99 -4.83
C PRO A 211 -7.60 8.50 -4.92
N ALA A 212 -8.53 7.76 -4.34
CA ALA A 212 -9.87 8.22 -4.01
C ALA A 212 -9.88 9.03 -2.69
N ASN A 213 -11.09 9.32 -2.18
CA ASN A 213 -11.30 10.03 -0.91
C ASN A 213 -11.98 9.17 0.17
N ASP A 214 -11.90 7.84 0.06
CA ASP A 214 -12.67 6.88 0.85
C ASP A 214 -11.86 6.14 1.93
N ALA A 215 -10.72 6.69 2.37
CA ALA A 215 -9.90 6.06 3.40
C ALA A 215 -10.63 5.93 4.73
N ARG A 216 -10.48 4.78 5.40
CA ARG A 216 -11.09 4.50 6.71
C ARG A 216 -10.35 5.24 7.83
N THR A 217 -10.97 6.26 8.38
CA THR A 217 -10.36 7.18 9.35
C THR A 217 -10.05 6.56 10.72
N HIS A 218 -10.70 5.45 11.07
CA HIS A 218 -10.50 4.77 12.36
C HIS A 218 -9.33 3.75 12.37
N LEU A 219 -8.73 3.47 11.21
CA LEU A 219 -7.61 2.54 11.10
C LEU A 219 -6.26 3.23 11.38
N SER A 220 -5.28 2.44 11.83
CA SER A 220 -3.89 2.89 11.97
C SER A 220 -3.26 3.22 10.60
N THR A 221 -3.56 2.44 9.59
CA THR A 221 -3.13 2.68 8.21
C THR A 221 -4.31 3.16 7.39
N ARG A 222 -4.28 4.43 6.99
CA ARG A 222 -5.32 5.10 6.21
C ARG A 222 -4.86 5.23 4.78
N VAL A 223 -5.39 4.39 3.93
CA VAL A 223 -5.14 4.37 2.49
C VAL A 223 -6.50 4.29 1.79
N PRO A 224 -6.82 5.23 0.90
CA PRO A 224 -8.05 5.17 0.12
C PRO A 224 -7.98 4.12 -0.97
N SER A 225 -9.06 3.90 -1.70
CA SER A 225 -9.02 3.15 -2.96
C SER A 225 -8.01 3.77 -3.91
N LEU A 226 -7.25 2.93 -4.61
CA LEU A 226 -6.16 3.34 -5.50
C LEU A 226 -6.37 2.78 -6.90
N LEU A 227 -6.50 3.66 -7.88
CA LEU A 227 -6.51 3.28 -9.30
C LEU A 227 -5.07 3.27 -9.84
N ILE A 228 -4.70 2.20 -10.54
CA ILE A 228 -3.41 2.05 -11.23
C ILE A 228 -3.69 1.62 -12.66
N ASP A 229 -3.13 2.35 -13.59
CA ASP A 229 -3.26 2.05 -15.02
C ASP A 229 -2.18 1.08 -15.51
N GLY A 230 -2.47 0.32 -16.56
CA GLY A 230 -1.48 -0.50 -17.27
C GLY A 230 -0.99 -1.74 -16.50
N MET A 231 -1.84 -2.37 -15.67
CA MET A 231 -1.54 -3.62 -14.99
C MET A 231 -1.76 -4.83 -15.89
N THR A 232 -0.89 -5.84 -15.79
CA THR A 232 -1.10 -7.11 -16.48
C THR A 232 -2.05 -7.99 -15.68
N LEU A 233 -3.12 -8.45 -16.32
CA LEU A 233 -4.06 -9.43 -15.81
C LEU A 233 -3.89 -10.75 -16.55
N ALA A 234 -3.83 -11.85 -15.81
CA ALA A 234 -3.91 -13.21 -16.33
C ALA A 234 -5.11 -13.92 -15.67
N GLY A 235 -6.11 -14.26 -16.46
CA GLY A 235 -7.33 -14.94 -16.00
C GLY A 235 -7.61 -16.19 -16.82
N ALA A 236 -8.15 -16.05 -18.00
CA ALA A 236 -8.45 -17.13 -18.93
C ALA A 236 -7.53 -17.07 -20.14
#